data_77246ebda2a2226f6d0e9c81da9d9302
#
_entry.id   77246ebda2a2226f6d0e9c81da9d9302
#
_cell.length_a   1.000
_cell.length_b   1.000
_cell.length_c   1.000
_cell.angle_alpha   90.00
_cell.angle_beta   90.00
_cell.angle_gamma   90.00
#
_symmetry.space_group_name_H-M   'P 1'
#
loop_
_entity.id
_entity.type
_entity.pdbx_description
1 polymer ?
#
loop_
_entity_poly.entity_id
_entity_poly.type
_entity_poly.pdbx_seq_one_letter_code
_entity_poly.pdbx_strand_id
1 'polypeptide(L)'
;MPDEEQYEASTRNAARPDNAEPKDESAAKEVRLLDRFTWANFTCTQSTGGVAILLSETPHQFHGLQTAGVVVFILNLVLFVLFAVAIICRFAQRPSSLVKSLTNPPEAYFTGSLWLSIATIIICMQRFGVPHAGPWVIVAVRVLFWAYAAITLAYNIVIFVVMFVVCPLEPGTMSPPMFLMIFNAMLTGTIASSIAAHQPLSQRMAIIVAGIAFQGLGWMLCILFLPLFVGNMLINGLGPVNQRPGLFISVGSSGYTIVALIGCAKAIPDEYGYFAKHPTASETLNVVALWIGIFLWLFTFWLFAIALVAHLPILIPKCDNSMSQSQMSFILPWWAIIFPNVGFTIATIRIGEELESNAIAWVATVMTMLVFAAWLMDLFLHIKSIFQRRIM
;
A
#
# COMPACT_ATOMS: atom_id res chain seq x y z
N MET A 1 -14.76 23.01 71.19
CA MET A 1 -13.77 22.34 71.98
C MET A 1 -14.45 21.33 72.85
N PRO A 2 -14.54 20.12 72.49
CA PRO A 2 -13.65 18.94 72.63
C PRO A 2 -13.71 18.23 71.28
N ASP A 3 -12.71 17.49 70.89
CA ASP A 3 -12.39 16.10 70.88
C ASP A 3 -11.14 15.83 69.98
N GLU A 4 -9.97 16.23 70.43
CA GLU A 4 -8.70 15.81 69.76
C GLU A 4 -8.18 14.48 70.26
N GLU A 5 -8.73 13.85 71.26
CA GLU A 5 -8.21 12.59 71.87
C GLU A 5 -8.73 11.30 71.23
N GLN A 6 -9.73 11.33 70.32
CA GLN A 6 -10.22 10.09 69.66
C GLN A 6 -9.54 9.76 68.35
N TYR A 7 -8.66 10.62 67.82
CA TYR A 7 -8.01 10.36 66.51
C TYR A 7 -6.65 9.67 66.64
N GLU A 8 -6.03 9.70 67.81
CA GLU A 8 -4.71 9.04 68.06
C GLU A 8 -4.80 7.59 68.51
N ALA A 9 -5.94 7.04 68.89
CA ALA A 9 -6.10 5.66 69.32
C ALA A 9 -6.37 4.66 68.18
N SER A 10 -6.67 5.15 66.96
CA SER A 10 -6.99 4.32 65.77
C SER A 10 -5.78 3.97 64.92
N THR A 11 -4.61 4.56 65.18
CA THR A 11 -3.42 4.39 64.30
C THR A 11 -2.37 3.43 64.89
N ARG A 12 -2.62 2.74 65.96
CA ARG A 12 -1.63 1.84 66.59
C ARG A 12 -1.85 0.33 66.39
N ASN A 13 -2.86 -0.11 65.61
CA ASN A 13 -3.14 -1.50 65.32
C ASN A 13 -3.17 -1.84 63.84
N ALA A 14 -2.36 -1.23 63.01
CA ALA A 14 -2.15 -1.63 61.65
C ALA A 14 -0.88 -2.48 61.49
N ALA A 15 -1.07 -3.77 61.60
CA ALA A 15 -0.49 -4.86 60.81
C ALA A 15 1.03 -4.84 60.48
N ARG A 16 1.70 -5.86 60.96
CA ARG A 16 2.93 -6.41 60.38
C ARG A 16 2.79 -6.57 58.87
N PRO A 17 3.83 -6.27 58.08
CA PRO A 17 3.83 -6.66 56.68
C PRO A 17 3.97 -8.17 56.60
N ASP A 18 2.92 -8.85 56.15
CA ASP A 18 3.02 -10.20 55.59
C ASP A 18 4.11 -10.21 54.54
N ASN A 19 5.00 -11.16 54.64
CA ASN A 19 5.98 -11.56 53.63
C ASN A 19 5.19 -11.97 52.35
N ALA A 20 4.76 -11.00 51.57
CA ALA A 20 4.40 -11.24 50.18
C ALA A 20 5.70 -11.54 49.43
N GLU A 21 5.92 -12.82 49.13
CA GLU A 21 6.94 -13.25 48.15
C GLU A 21 6.89 -12.32 46.93
N PRO A 22 8.07 -11.91 46.41
CA PRO A 22 8.11 -11.14 45.19
C PRO A 22 7.45 -11.99 44.09
N LYS A 23 6.23 -11.62 43.68
CA LYS A 23 5.62 -12.18 42.48
C LYS A 23 6.60 -11.97 41.36
N ASP A 24 7.07 -13.09 40.87
CA ASP A 24 7.98 -13.30 39.75
C ASP A 24 7.56 -12.43 38.55
N GLU A 25 8.06 -11.21 38.50
CA GLU A 25 7.97 -10.31 37.34
C GLU A 25 8.80 -10.81 36.16
N SER A 26 9.48 -11.95 36.30
CA SER A 26 10.32 -12.53 35.26
C SER A 26 9.55 -13.31 34.16
N ALA A 27 8.24 -13.45 34.25
CA ALA A 27 7.43 -13.95 33.14
C ALA A 27 6.95 -12.82 32.25
N ALA A 28 7.80 -11.87 31.86
CA ALA A 28 7.63 -11.16 30.63
C ALA A 28 7.62 -12.21 29.50
N LYS A 29 6.40 -12.67 29.13
CA LYS A 29 6.16 -13.66 28.09
C LYS A 29 7.07 -13.31 26.93
N GLU A 30 8.05 -14.14 26.62
CA GLU A 30 8.76 -14.11 25.34
C GLU A 30 7.70 -14.11 24.25
N VAL A 31 7.42 -12.90 23.71
CA VAL A 31 6.47 -12.76 22.62
C VAL A 31 7.07 -13.53 21.47
N ARG A 32 6.49 -14.69 21.15
CA ARG A 32 6.98 -15.54 20.08
C ARG A 32 7.09 -14.70 18.80
N LEU A 33 8.13 -14.91 18.04
CA LEU A 33 8.45 -14.19 16.80
C LEU A 33 7.23 -14.09 15.86
N LEU A 34 6.44 -15.17 15.78
CA LEU A 34 5.22 -15.24 14.97
C LEU A 34 4.09 -14.32 15.47
N ASP A 35 4.04 -13.99 16.77
CA ASP A 35 3.00 -13.11 17.31
C ASP A 35 3.18 -11.65 16.84
N ARG A 36 4.40 -11.27 16.48
CA ARG A 36 4.74 -9.94 15.96
C ARG A 36 4.54 -9.83 14.47
N PHE A 37 4.36 -10.95 13.75
CA PHE A 37 4.13 -10.95 12.31
C PHE A 37 2.68 -10.53 12.02
N THR A 38 2.49 -9.44 11.28
CA THR A 38 1.18 -8.83 11.00
C THR A 38 0.95 -8.64 9.50
N TRP A 39 -0.27 -8.27 9.12
CA TRP A 39 -0.59 -7.90 7.74
C TRP A 39 0.29 -6.80 7.18
N ALA A 40 0.83 -5.91 8.03
CA ALA A 40 1.73 -4.84 7.64
C ALA A 40 3.04 -5.34 6.98
N ASN A 41 3.47 -6.59 7.23
CA ASN A 41 4.63 -7.16 6.57
C ASN A 41 4.44 -7.27 5.05
N PHE A 42 3.21 -7.46 4.57
CA PHE A 42 2.91 -7.51 3.13
C PHE A 42 3.12 -6.16 2.42
N THR A 43 3.30 -5.05 3.15
CA THR A 43 3.73 -3.78 2.54
C THR A 43 5.11 -3.89 1.88
N CYS A 44 5.99 -4.75 2.39
CA CYS A 44 7.27 -5.07 1.78
C CYS A 44 7.09 -5.76 0.42
N THR A 45 6.22 -6.78 0.33
CA THR A 45 6.01 -7.53 -0.91
C THR A 45 5.24 -6.72 -1.96
N GLN A 46 4.22 -5.96 -1.57
CA GLN A 46 3.55 -5.06 -2.53
C GLN A 46 4.53 -4.03 -3.12
N SER A 47 5.44 -3.49 -2.30
CA SER A 47 6.44 -2.51 -2.72
C SER A 47 7.51 -3.14 -3.61
N THR A 48 8.02 -4.31 -3.25
CA THR A 48 9.02 -5.04 -4.03
C THR A 48 8.45 -5.46 -5.40
N GLY A 49 7.22 -5.96 -5.44
CA GLY A 49 6.52 -6.26 -6.70
C GLY A 49 6.28 -4.99 -7.55
N GLY A 50 5.92 -3.88 -6.90
CA GLY A 50 5.79 -2.57 -7.57
C GLY A 50 7.09 -2.11 -8.21
N VAL A 51 8.22 -2.25 -7.52
CA VAL A 51 9.54 -1.91 -8.08
C VAL A 51 9.91 -2.80 -9.28
N ALA A 52 9.60 -4.10 -9.22
CA ALA A 52 9.82 -4.99 -10.36
C ALA A 52 9.05 -4.51 -11.61
N ILE A 53 7.77 -4.12 -11.44
CA ILE A 53 6.96 -3.54 -12.52
C ILE A 53 7.60 -2.25 -13.03
N LEU A 54 7.99 -1.34 -12.13
CA LEU A 54 8.56 -0.05 -12.48
C LEU A 54 9.85 -0.18 -13.32
N LEU A 55 10.73 -1.12 -12.95
CA LEU A 55 11.95 -1.39 -13.72
C LEU A 55 11.65 -1.87 -15.15
N SER A 56 10.56 -2.63 -15.34
CA SER A 56 10.14 -3.09 -16.68
C SER A 56 9.51 -1.98 -17.53
N GLU A 57 8.99 -0.91 -16.90
CA GLU A 57 8.28 0.19 -17.57
C GLU A 57 9.12 1.45 -17.76
N THR A 58 10.32 1.51 -17.20
CA THR A 58 11.21 2.68 -17.27
C THR A 58 11.48 3.07 -18.73
N PRO A 59 11.33 4.35 -19.13
CA PRO A 59 11.46 4.76 -20.53
C PRO A 59 12.87 4.53 -21.11
N HIS A 60 13.91 4.84 -20.34
CA HIS A 60 15.29 4.68 -20.76
C HIS A 60 15.83 3.33 -20.31
N GLN A 61 15.51 2.29 -21.11
CA GLN A 61 16.00 0.94 -20.89
C GLN A 61 17.49 0.83 -21.25
N PHE A 62 18.27 0.14 -20.42
CA PHE A 62 19.64 -0.26 -20.71
C PHE A 62 19.80 -1.76 -20.56
N HIS A 63 20.90 -2.29 -21.14
CA HIS A 63 21.17 -3.73 -21.07
C HIS A 63 21.26 -4.20 -19.61
N GLY A 64 20.42 -5.18 -19.25
CA GLY A 64 20.35 -5.73 -17.88
C GLY A 64 19.23 -5.21 -17.00
N LEU A 65 18.56 -4.08 -17.34
CA LEU A 65 17.47 -3.53 -16.51
C LEU A 65 16.27 -4.49 -16.44
N GLN A 66 15.91 -5.13 -17.55
CA GLN A 66 14.87 -6.17 -17.57
C GLN A 66 15.26 -7.36 -16.69
N THR A 67 16.51 -7.78 -16.74
CA THR A 67 17.05 -8.87 -15.89
C THR A 67 16.97 -8.48 -14.41
N ALA A 68 17.30 -7.22 -14.07
CA ALA A 68 17.13 -6.71 -12.71
C ALA A 68 15.67 -6.76 -12.25
N GLY A 69 14.72 -6.39 -13.13
CA GLY A 69 13.29 -6.51 -12.87
C GLY A 69 12.87 -7.96 -12.57
N VAL A 70 13.35 -8.92 -13.35
CA VAL A 70 13.10 -10.35 -13.12
C VAL A 70 13.67 -10.80 -11.77
N VAL A 71 14.89 -10.41 -11.42
CA VAL A 71 15.51 -10.75 -10.13
C VAL A 71 14.70 -10.20 -8.97
N VAL A 72 14.25 -8.94 -9.04
CA VAL A 72 13.39 -8.32 -8.02
C VAL A 72 12.03 -9.03 -7.95
N PHE A 73 11.47 -9.47 -9.09
CA PHE A 73 10.23 -10.24 -9.11
C PHE A 73 10.39 -11.61 -8.44
N ILE A 74 11.47 -12.34 -8.72
CA ILE A 74 11.74 -13.64 -8.07
C ILE A 74 11.92 -13.43 -6.55
N LEU A 75 12.66 -12.40 -6.13
CA LEU A 75 12.79 -12.02 -4.73
C LEU A 75 11.41 -11.77 -4.10
N ASN A 76 10.54 -11.04 -4.80
CA ASN A 76 9.18 -10.76 -4.33
C ASN A 76 8.36 -12.04 -4.13
N LEU A 77 8.44 -13.00 -5.06
CA LEU A 77 7.74 -14.28 -4.94
C LEU A 77 8.22 -15.08 -3.72
N VAL A 78 9.53 -15.13 -3.50
CA VAL A 78 10.11 -15.81 -2.34
C VAL A 78 9.63 -15.16 -1.03
N LEU A 79 9.71 -13.83 -0.94
CA LEU A 79 9.23 -13.09 0.24
C LEU A 79 7.74 -13.28 0.46
N PHE A 80 6.93 -13.23 -0.60
CA PHE A 80 5.48 -13.43 -0.51
C PHE A 80 5.13 -14.81 0.03
N VAL A 81 5.77 -15.87 -0.46
CA VAL A 81 5.54 -17.24 0.04
C VAL A 81 5.96 -17.36 1.50
N LEU A 82 7.12 -16.83 1.88
CA LEU A 82 7.59 -16.85 3.27
C LEU A 82 6.61 -16.11 4.21
N PHE A 83 6.11 -14.95 3.79
CA PHE A 83 5.17 -14.15 4.57
C PHE A 83 3.78 -14.80 4.64
N ALA A 84 3.33 -15.41 3.54
CA ALA A 84 2.09 -16.20 3.53
C ALA A 84 2.16 -17.40 4.49
N VAL A 85 3.26 -18.13 4.49
CA VAL A 85 3.49 -19.22 5.44
C VAL A 85 3.51 -18.70 6.88
N ALA A 86 4.22 -17.60 7.15
CA ALA A 86 4.33 -17.04 8.50
C ALA A 86 2.95 -16.60 9.05
N ILE A 87 2.12 -15.91 8.24
CA ILE A 87 0.80 -15.48 8.68
C ILE A 87 -0.17 -16.68 8.88
N ILE A 88 -0.10 -17.69 8.02
CA ILE A 88 -0.87 -18.92 8.16
C ILE A 88 -0.46 -19.67 9.44
N CYS A 89 0.84 -19.82 9.71
CA CYS A 89 1.34 -20.43 10.94
C CYS A 89 0.89 -19.67 12.19
N ARG A 90 0.88 -18.31 12.16
CA ARG A 90 0.35 -17.49 13.26
C ARG A 90 -1.11 -17.83 13.56
N PHE A 91 -1.96 -17.88 12.52
CA PHE A 91 -3.38 -18.16 12.69
C PHE A 91 -3.68 -19.61 13.03
N ALA A 92 -2.89 -20.56 12.50
CA ALA A 92 -3.00 -21.99 12.87
C ALA A 92 -2.68 -22.22 14.36
N GLN A 93 -1.66 -21.52 14.90
CA GLN A 93 -1.32 -21.61 16.31
C GLN A 93 -2.30 -20.88 17.24
N ARG A 94 -2.94 -19.79 16.75
CA ARG A 94 -3.88 -18.97 17.52
C ARG A 94 -5.04 -18.52 16.64
N PRO A 95 -6.08 -19.36 16.45
CA PRO A 95 -7.24 -19.01 15.59
C PRO A 95 -7.94 -17.72 16.00
N SER A 96 -8.00 -17.40 17.30
CA SER A 96 -8.59 -16.15 17.79
C SER A 96 -7.84 -14.89 17.32
N SER A 97 -6.57 -15.00 16.92
CA SER A 97 -5.79 -13.89 16.43
C SER A 97 -6.24 -13.45 15.03
N LEU A 98 -6.83 -14.34 14.23
CA LEU A 98 -7.38 -14.00 12.91
C LEU A 98 -8.52 -12.98 13.04
N VAL A 99 -9.51 -13.27 13.87
CA VAL A 99 -10.63 -12.34 14.09
C VAL A 99 -10.14 -11.00 14.64
N LYS A 100 -9.23 -11.03 15.63
CA LYS A 100 -8.65 -9.82 16.20
C LYS A 100 -7.90 -9.00 15.16
N SER A 101 -7.14 -9.63 14.25
CA SER A 101 -6.39 -8.94 13.20
C SER A 101 -7.28 -8.25 12.15
N LEU A 102 -8.53 -8.71 12.00
CA LEU A 102 -9.51 -8.14 11.08
C LEU A 102 -10.40 -7.07 11.74
N THR A 103 -10.47 -7.06 13.08
CA THR A 103 -11.38 -6.17 13.81
C THR A 103 -10.66 -5.08 14.61
N ASN A 104 -9.35 -5.20 14.87
CA ASN A 104 -8.62 -4.23 15.67
C ASN A 104 -7.72 -3.33 14.81
N PRO A 105 -8.01 -2.01 14.72
CA PRO A 105 -7.07 -1.03 14.17
C PRO A 105 -5.77 -0.97 15.05
N PRO A 106 -4.61 -0.68 14.47
CA PRO A 106 -4.37 -0.40 13.04
C PRO A 106 -4.12 -1.67 12.20
N GLU A 107 -4.02 -2.89 12.77
CA GLU A 107 -3.66 -4.11 12.04
C GLU A 107 -4.67 -4.42 10.93
N ALA A 108 -5.97 -4.21 11.19
CA ALA A 108 -7.04 -4.43 10.23
C ALA A 108 -6.88 -3.60 8.93
N TYR A 109 -6.34 -2.38 9.03
CA TYR A 109 -6.14 -1.50 7.87
C TYR A 109 -5.10 -2.05 6.89
N PHE A 110 -4.12 -2.81 7.40
CA PHE A 110 -3.06 -3.40 6.57
C PHE A 110 -3.45 -4.69 5.88
N THR A 111 -4.64 -5.25 6.12
CA THR A 111 -5.11 -6.47 5.45
C THR A 111 -5.18 -6.29 3.92
N GLY A 112 -5.41 -5.06 3.45
CA GLY A 112 -5.34 -4.70 2.03
C GLY A 112 -3.99 -5.00 1.39
N SER A 113 -2.87 -4.91 2.15
CA SER A 113 -1.52 -5.11 1.61
C SER A 113 -1.27 -6.52 1.06
N LEU A 114 -1.96 -7.54 1.58
CA LEU A 114 -1.92 -8.88 1.00
C LEU A 114 -2.45 -8.87 -0.44
N TRP A 115 -3.61 -8.25 -0.66
CA TRP A 115 -4.24 -8.17 -1.98
C TRP A 115 -3.41 -7.33 -2.95
N LEU A 116 -2.82 -6.23 -2.47
CA LEU A 116 -1.92 -5.40 -3.28
C LEU A 116 -0.67 -6.17 -3.72
N SER A 117 -0.14 -7.05 -2.85
CA SER A 117 0.96 -7.94 -3.21
C SER A 117 0.55 -8.94 -4.30
N ILE A 118 -0.64 -9.52 -4.20
CA ILE A 118 -1.17 -10.43 -5.24
C ILE A 118 -1.36 -9.68 -6.56
N ALA A 119 -1.88 -8.45 -6.53
CA ALA A 119 -2.02 -7.62 -7.73
C ALA A 119 -0.68 -7.40 -8.44
N THR A 120 0.36 -7.03 -7.69
CA THR A 120 1.71 -6.84 -8.28
C THR A 120 2.27 -8.12 -8.86
N ILE A 121 2.02 -9.28 -8.23
CA ILE A 121 2.42 -10.60 -8.77
C ILE A 121 1.73 -10.87 -10.10
N ILE A 122 0.41 -10.64 -10.21
CA ILE A 122 -0.35 -10.83 -11.46
C ILE A 122 0.21 -9.92 -12.57
N ILE A 123 0.50 -8.65 -12.26
CA ILE A 123 1.07 -7.71 -13.23
C ILE A 123 2.50 -8.16 -13.63
N CYS A 124 3.32 -8.60 -12.69
CA CYS A 124 4.65 -9.13 -12.98
C CYS A 124 4.58 -10.41 -13.84
N MET A 125 3.61 -11.31 -13.59
CA MET A 125 3.37 -12.48 -14.47
C MET A 125 3.05 -12.06 -15.91
N GLN A 126 2.27 -10.99 -16.09
CA GLN A 126 2.03 -10.43 -17.42
C GLN A 126 3.32 -9.88 -18.04
N ARG A 127 4.12 -9.12 -17.30
CA ARG A 127 5.31 -8.44 -17.83
C ARG A 127 6.47 -9.38 -18.13
N PHE A 128 6.75 -10.28 -17.21
CA PHE A 128 7.91 -11.17 -17.30
C PHE A 128 7.54 -12.60 -17.74
N GLY A 129 6.32 -13.06 -17.47
CA GLY A 129 5.88 -14.42 -17.80
C GLY A 129 5.39 -14.53 -19.25
N VAL A 130 4.49 -13.65 -19.69
CA VAL A 130 3.90 -13.75 -21.04
C VAL A 130 4.93 -13.78 -22.17
N PRO A 131 6.00 -12.96 -22.17
CA PRO A 131 7.01 -13.00 -23.23
C PRO A 131 7.82 -14.31 -23.29
N HIS A 132 7.91 -15.09 -22.19
CA HIS A 132 8.86 -16.21 -22.08
C HIS A 132 8.22 -17.57 -21.84
N ALA A 133 6.99 -17.63 -21.29
CA ALA A 133 6.41 -18.88 -20.79
C ALA A 133 5.26 -19.45 -21.67
N GLY A 134 4.97 -18.86 -22.82
CA GLY A 134 3.98 -19.36 -23.77
C GLY A 134 2.51 -18.96 -23.47
N PRO A 135 1.56 -19.37 -24.35
CA PRO A 135 0.17 -18.87 -24.34
C PRO A 135 -0.64 -19.21 -23.09
N TRP A 136 -0.26 -20.23 -22.33
CA TRP A 136 -0.97 -20.65 -21.13
C TRP A 136 -0.96 -19.54 -20.04
N VAL A 137 0.11 -18.72 -19.98
CA VAL A 137 0.21 -17.62 -19.01
C VAL A 137 -0.85 -16.56 -19.29
N ILE A 138 -1.18 -16.29 -20.57
CA ILE A 138 -2.25 -15.35 -20.94
C ILE A 138 -3.60 -15.82 -20.36
N VAL A 139 -3.86 -17.12 -20.39
CA VAL A 139 -5.06 -17.70 -19.78
C VAL A 139 -4.97 -17.63 -18.26
N ALA A 140 -3.82 -17.95 -17.68
CA ALA A 140 -3.61 -17.90 -16.24
C ALA A 140 -3.83 -16.51 -15.67
N VAL A 141 -3.23 -15.44 -16.23
CA VAL A 141 -3.43 -14.07 -15.75
C VAL A 141 -4.88 -13.60 -15.89
N ARG A 142 -5.61 -14.07 -16.92
CA ARG A 142 -7.04 -13.80 -17.09
C ARG A 142 -7.88 -14.46 -15.98
N VAL A 143 -7.62 -15.71 -15.66
CA VAL A 143 -8.30 -16.42 -14.58
C VAL A 143 -8.01 -15.75 -13.23
N LEU A 144 -6.74 -15.42 -12.99
CA LEU A 144 -6.31 -14.72 -11.78
C LEU A 144 -6.95 -13.32 -11.69
N PHE A 145 -7.09 -12.59 -12.79
CA PHE A 145 -7.78 -11.31 -12.84
C PHE A 145 -9.23 -11.42 -12.36
N TRP A 146 -10.00 -12.36 -12.89
CA TRP A 146 -11.40 -12.54 -12.51
C TRP A 146 -11.55 -13.04 -11.07
N ALA A 147 -10.69 -13.95 -10.64
CA ALA A 147 -10.64 -14.39 -9.25
C ALA A 147 -10.30 -13.23 -8.31
N TYR A 148 -9.30 -12.43 -8.66
CA TYR A 148 -8.90 -11.24 -7.90
C TYR A 148 -10.06 -10.23 -7.79
N ALA A 149 -10.71 -9.89 -8.91
CA ALA A 149 -11.83 -8.97 -8.95
C ALA A 149 -12.97 -9.45 -8.03
N ALA A 150 -13.40 -10.71 -8.14
CA ALA A 150 -14.49 -11.25 -7.33
C ALA A 150 -14.15 -11.26 -5.83
N ILE A 151 -12.95 -11.74 -5.48
CA ILE A 151 -12.54 -11.86 -4.08
C ILE A 151 -12.33 -10.47 -3.44
N THR A 152 -11.67 -9.54 -4.15
CA THR A 152 -11.42 -8.21 -3.60
C THR A 152 -12.69 -7.36 -3.46
N LEU A 153 -13.68 -7.56 -4.33
CA LEU A 153 -14.99 -6.92 -4.15
C LEU A 153 -15.70 -7.45 -2.91
N ALA A 154 -15.77 -8.78 -2.76
CA ALA A 154 -16.37 -9.40 -1.58
C ALA A 154 -15.66 -8.98 -0.28
N TYR A 155 -14.31 -9.01 -0.29
CA TYR A 155 -13.49 -8.56 0.82
C TYR A 155 -13.75 -7.07 1.14
N ASN A 156 -13.80 -6.21 0.12
CA ASN A 156 -14.04 -4.78 0.30
C ASN A 156 -15.38 -4.52 1.01
N ILE A 157 -16.45 -5.18 0.56
CA ILE A 157 -17.77 -5.06 1.19
C ILE A 157 -17.71 -5.51 2.65
N VAL A 158 -17.14 -6.68 2.92
CA VAL A 158 -17.07 -7.25 4.26
C VAL A 158 -16.25 -6.38 5.21
N ILE A 159 -15.06 -5.93 4.79
CA ILE A 159 -14.19 -5.15 5.66
C ILE A 159 -14.80 -3.79 6.02
N PHE A 160 -15.51 -3.14 5.08
CA PHE A 160 -16.21 -1.90 5.38
C PHE A 160 -17.38 -2.10 6.34
N VAL A 161 -18.15 -3.18 6.18
CA VAL A 161 -19.22 -3.53 7.14
C VAL A 161 -18.63 -3.77 8.53
N VAL A 162 -17.52 -4.52 8.63
CA VAL A 162 -16.81 -4.74 9.89
C VAL A 162 -16.36 -3.41 10.50
N MET A 163 -15.77 -2.50 9.70
CA MET A 163 -15.35 -1.19 10.20
C MET A 163 -16.52 -0.36 10.70
N PHE A 164 -17.64 -0.33 9.98
CA PHE A 164 -18.82 0.43 10.39
C PHE A 164 -19.45 -0.08 11.69
N VAL A 165 -19.42 -1.40 11.92
CA VAL A 165 -20.08 -2.04 13.08
C VAL A 165 -19.15 -2.12 14.30
N VAL A 166 -17.87 -2.46 14.08
CA VAL A 166 -16.94 -2.80 15.18
C VAL A 166 -16.01 -1.64 15.54
N CYS A 167 -15.65 -0.80 14.54
CA CYS A 167 -14.64 0.24 14.70
C CYS A 167 -15.17 1.57 14.13
N PRO A 168 -16.27 2.14 14.67
CA PRO A 168 -16.73 3.44 14.20
C PRO A 168 -15.63 4.49 14.36
N LEU A 169 -15.42 5.29 13.30
CA LEU A 169 -14.42 6.34 13.30
C LEU A 169 -14.88 7.50 14.18
N GLU A 170 -14.01 7.88 15.10
CA GLU A 170 -14.15 9.18 15.78
C GLU A 170 -13.66 10.32 14.86
N PRO A 171 -14.27 11.51 14.94
CA PRO A 171 -13.81 12.66 14.19
C PRO A 171 -12.31 12.94 14.46
N GLY A 172 -11.51 13.09 13.40
CA GLY A 172 -10.09 13.37 13.53
C GLY A 172 -9.18 12.15 13.77
N THR A 173 -9.70 10.91 13.65
CA THR A 173 -8.90 9.68 13.82
C THR A 173 -8.53 9.00 12.51
N MET A 174 -8.79 9.63 11.36
CA MET A 174 -8.46 9.06 10.04
C MET A 174 -6.96 8.78 9.93
N SER A 175 -6.61 7.51 9.77
CA SER A 175 -5.23 7.05 9.63
C SER A 175 -4.92 6.72 8.16
N PRO A 176 -3.74 7.12 7.62
CA PRO A 176 -3.38 6.85 6.21
C PRO A 176 -3.49 5.38 5.78
N PRO A 177 -3.16 4.36 6.60
CA PRO A 177 -3.32 2.96 6.22
C PRO A 177 -4.75 2.54 5.85
N MET A 178 -5.78 3.32 6.23
CA MET A 178 -7.17 3.04 5.84
C MET A 178 -7.38 3.05 4.32
N PHE A 179 -6.58 3.80 3.56
CA PHE A 179 -6.62 3.76 2.09
C PHE A 179 -6.26 2.37 1.53
N LEU A 180 -5.47 1.56 2.24
CA LEU A 180 -5.10 0.21 1.77
C LEU A 180 -6.31 -0.72 1.66
N MET A 181 -7.35 -0.50 2.47
CA MET A 181 -8.60 -1.28 2.37
C MET A 181 -9.37 -0.96 1.08
N ILE A 182 -9.17 0.23 0.50
CA ILE A 182 -9.81 0.67 -0.75
C ILE A 182 -9.00 0.18 -1.95
N PHE A 183 -7.68 0.29 -1.87
CA PHE A 183 -6.76 0.04 -2.99
C PHE A 183 -6.82 -1.40 -3.50
N ASN A 184 -7.22 -2.36 -2.69
CA ASN A 184 -7.33 -3.76 -3.12
C ASN A 184 -8.31 -3.93 -4.29
N ALA A 185 -9.52 -3.38 -4.20
CA ALA A 185 -10.49 -3.41 -5.30
C ALA A 185 -10.04 -2.49 -6.45
N MET A 186 -9.48 -1.31 -6.13
CA MET A 186 -9.01 -0.34 -7.12
C MET A 186 -7.94 -0.91 -8.05
N LEU A 187 -7.00 -1.72 -7.54
CA LEU A 187 -5.94 -2.29 -8.37
C LEU A 187 -6.43 -3.29 -9.43
N THR A 188 -7.68 -3.75 -9.37
CA THR A 188 -8.30 -4.47 -10.49
C THR A 188 -8.19 -3.66 -11.79
N GLY A 189 -8.37 -2.34 -11.73
CA GLY A 189 -8.18 -1.45 -12.87
C GLY A 189 -6.73 -1.44 -13.39
N THR A 190 -5.77 -1.40 -12.48
CA THR A 190 -4.35 -1.44 -12.84
C THR A 190 -3.95 -2.80 -13.43
N ILE A 191 -4.48 -3.92 -12.90
CA ILE A 191 -4.27 -5.24 -13.50
C ILE A 191 -4.86 -5.25 -14.91
N ALA A 192 -6.12 -4.80 -15.08
CA ALA A 192 -6.79 -4.73 -16.38
C ALA A 192 -5.96 -3.96 -17.42
N SER A 193 -5.46 -2.77 -17.05
CA SER A 193 -4.62 -1.92 -17.91
C SER A 193 -3.34 -2.64 -18.38
N SER A 194 -2.82 -3.56 -17.58
CA SER A 194 -1.60 -4.31 -17.90
C SER A 194 -1.84 -5.53 -18.76
N ILE A 195 -2.98 -6.24 -18.56
CA ILE A 195 -3.22 -7.54 -19.21
C ILE A 195 -4.11 -7.44 -20.45
N ALA A 196 -4.99 -6.44 -20.55
CA ALA A 196 -6.06 -6.39 -21.55
C ALA A 196 -5.54 -6.44 -22.99
N ALA A 197 -4.47 -5.71 -23.31
CA ALA A 197 -3.92 -5.66 -24.66
C ALA A 197 -3.46 -7.03 -25.21
N HIS A 198 -3.06 -7.94 -24.33
CA HIS A 198 -2.58 -9.28 -24.69
C HIS A 198 -3.68 -10.35 -24.67
N GLN A 199 -4.91 -9.97 -24.31
CA GLN A 199 -6.03 -10.91 -24.28
C GLN A 199 -6.70 -11.04 -25.65
N PRO A 200 -7.33 -12.19 -25.95
CA PRO A 200 -8.16 -12.34 -27.15
C PRO A 200 -9.24 -11.25 -27.22
N LEU A 201 -9.57 -10.78 -28.41
CA LEU A 201 -10.55 -9.69 -28.65
C LEU A 201 -11.88 -9.94 -27.93
N SER A 202 -12.37 -11.19 -27.92
CA SER A 202 -13.61 -11.59 -27.25
C SER A 202 -13.59 -11.42 -25.73
N GLN A 203 -12.42 -11.38 -25.08
CA GLN A 203 -12.25 -11.26 -23.65
C GLN A 203 -11.79 -9.84 -23.22
N ARG A 204 -11.16 -9.13 -24.15
CA ARG A 204 -10.49 -7.85 -23.88
C ARG A 204 -11.45 -6.79 -23.32
N MET A 205 -12.60 -6.62 -23.99
CA MET A 205 -13.58 -5.61 -23.55
C MET A 205 -14.17 -5.88 -22.18
N ALA A 206 -14.47 -7.14 -21.85
CA ALA A 206 -14.99 -7.49 -20.53
C ALA A 206 -13.98 -7.13 -19.41
N ILE A 207 -12.69 -7.37 -19.65
CA ILE A 207 -11.60 -7.03 -18.72
C ILE A 207 -11.47 -5.51 -18.57
N ILE A 208 -11.51 -4.76 -19.68
CA ILE A 208 -11.43 -3.27 -19.65
C ILE A 208 -12.61 -2.70 -18.88
N VAL A 209 -13.83 -3.13 -19.17
CA VAL A 209 -15.06 -2.65 -18.51
C VAL A 209 -15.01 -2.95 -17.00
N ALA A 210 -14.65 -4.17 -16.63
CA ALA A 210 -14.47 -4.53 -15.22
C ALA A 210 -13.38 -3.66 -14.57
N GLY A 211 -12.22 -3.51 -15.23
CA GLY A 211 -11.12 -2.68 -14.74
C GLY A 211 -11.53 -1.25 -14.46
N ILE A 212 -12.21 -0.60 -15.41
CA ILE A 212 -12.73 0.78 -15.25
C ILE A 212 -13.77 0.87 -14.13
N ALA A 213 -14.69 -0.12 -14.03
CA ALA A 213 -15.70 -0.12 -12.97
C ALA A 213 -15.08 -0.23 -11.57
N PHE A 214 -14.11 -1.14 -11.38
CA PHE A 214 -13.41 -1.31 -10.11
C PHE A 214 -12.50 -0.12 -9.78
N GLN A 215 -11.82 0.45 -10.80
CA GLN A 215 -11.04 1.67 -10.61
C GLN A 215 -11.93 2.82 -10.16
N GLY A 216 -13.10 2.98 -10.79
CA GLY A 216 -14.10 3.97 -10.44
C GLY A 216 -14.61 3.80 -9.00
N LEU A 217 -14.96 2.56 -8.59
CA LEU A 217 -15.34 2.26 -7.21
C LEU A 217 -14.24 2.71 -6.22
N GLY A 218 -13.00 2.29 -6.46
CA GLY A 218 -11.88 2.65 -5.58
C GLY A 218 -11.62 4.15 -5.55
N TRP A 219 -11.67 4.82 -6.70
CA TRP A 219 -11.49 6.26 -6.79
C TRP A 219 -12.59 7.05 -6.06
N MET A 220 -13.86 6.65 -6.21
CA MET A 220 -14.97 7.29 -5.49
C MET A 220 -14.84 7.13 -3.97
N LEU A 221 -14.46 5.96 -3.50
CA LEU A 221 -14.17 5.74 -2.07
C LEU A 221 -12.99 6.61 -1.60
N CYS A 222 -11.92 6.73 -2.40
CA CYS A 222 -10.81 7.62 -2.07
C CYS A 222 -11.25 9.09 -1.96
N ILE A 223 -12.11 9.57 -2.87
CA ILE A 223 -12.67 10.93 -2.80
C ILE A 223 -13.45 11.15 -1.50
N LEU A 224 -14.15 10.15 -0.98
CA LEU A 224 -14.84 10.25 0.32
C LEU A 224 -13.86 10.26 1.50
N PHE A 225 -12.72 9.58 1.41
CA PHE A 225 -11.73 9.49 2.49
C PHE A 225 -10.73 10.65 2.48
N LEU A 226 -10.43 11.24 1.33
CA LEU A 226 -9.47 12.35 1.21
C LEU A 226 -9.84 13.58 2.06
N PRO A 227 -11.10 14.06 2.11
CA PRO A 227 -11.49 15.14 3.01
C PRO A 227 -11.28 14.81 4.47
N LEU A 228 -11.56 13.57 4.89
CA LEU A 228 -11.32 13.12 6.26
C LEU A 228 -9.82 13.09 6.58
N PHE A 229 -9.00 12.64 5.64
CA PHE A 229 -7.55 12.61 5.75
C PHE A 229 -6.95 14.02 5.84
N VAL A 230 -7.34 14.92 4.95
CA VAL A 230 -6.88 16.32 4.97
C VAL A 230 -7.42 17.03 6.23
N GLY A 231 -8.69 16.79 6.58
CA GLY A 231 -9.30 17.32 7.79
C GLY A 231 -8.56 16.88 9.06
N ASN A 232 -8.15 15.61 9.13
CA ASN A 232 -7.33 15.12 10.24
C ASN A 232 -5.99 15.85 10.33
N MET A 233 -5.31 16.08 9.20
CA MET A 233 -4.06 16.85 9.18
C MET A 233 -4.26 18.32 9.59
N LEU A 234 -5.39 18.93 9.24
CA LEU A 234 -5.72 20.32 9.64
C LEU A 234 -6.01 20.42 11.14
N ILE A 235 -6.63 19.41 11.74
CA ILE A 235 -7.00 19.40 13.16
C ILE A 235 -5.82 18.97 14.05
N ASN A 236 -5.15 17.88 13.69
CA ASN A 236 -4.16 17.20 14.54
C ASN A 236 -2.71 17.38 14.05
N GLY A 237 -2.49 18.13 12.94
CA GLY A 237 -1.18 18.26 12.31
C GLY A 237 -0.74 16.98 11.60
N LEU A 238 0.56 16.88 11.31
CA LEU A 238 1.15 15.80 10.51
C LEU A 238 1.30 14.46 11.25
N GLY A 239 0.87 14.40 12.51
CA GLY A 239 0.98 13.21 13.34
C GLY A 239 2.41 12.88 13.80
N PRO A 240 2.58 11.76 14.53
CA PRO A 240 3.87 11.32 15.04
C PRO A 240 4.89 11.08 13.93
N VAL A 241 6.15 11.47 14.15
CA VAL A 241 7.24 11.38 13.18
C VAL A 241 7.38 10.01 12.54
N ASN A 242 7.30 8.95 13.34
CA ASN A 242 7.44 7.57 12.86
C ASN A 242 6.28 7.12 11.95
N GLN A 243 5.10 7.77 12.01
CA GLN A 243 3.94 7.42 11.18
C GLN A 243 3.85 8.24 9.88
N ARG A 244 4.64 9.32 9.75
CA ARG A 244 4.64 10.21 8.57
C ARG A 244 4.91 9.50 7.25
N PRO A 245 5.74 8.43 7.15
CA PRO A 245 5.87 7.66 5.91
C PRO A 245 4.52 7.18 5.35
N GLY A 246 3.54 6.93 6.22
CA GLY A 246 2.18 6.61 5.80
C GLY A 246 1.47 7.70 4.99
N LEU A 247 1.89 8.98 5.08
CA LEU A 247 1.31 10.07 4.29
C LEU A 247 1.44 9.81 2.77
N PHE A 248 2.49 9.11 2.34
CA PHE A 248 2.65 8.73 0.93
C PHE A 248 1.56 7.78 0.43
N ILE A 249 0.82 7.07 1.31
CA ILE A 249 -0.22 6.12 0.87
C ILE A 249 -1.26 6.84 0.00
N SER A 250 -1.66 8.07 0.36
CA SER A 250 -2.66 8.84 -0.38
C SER A 250 -2.26 9.14 -1.84
N VAL A 251 -0.95 9.23 -2.14
CA VAL A 251 -0.42 9.45 -3.50
C VAL A 251 -0.83 8.33 -4.46
N GLY A 252 -0.94 7.09 -3.95
CA GLY A 252 -1.33 5.92 -4.75
C GLY A 252 -2.75 6.04 -5.32
N SER A 253 -3.66 6.75 -4.66
CA SER A 253 -5.05 6.86 -5.09
C SER A 253 -5.20 7.44 -6.51
N SER A 254 -4.64 8.60 -6.75
CA SER A 254 -4.66 9.28 -8.05
C SER A 254 -3.63 8.70 -9.01
N GLY A 255 -2.43 8.33 -8.52
CA GLY A 255 -1.38 7.75 -9.37
C GLY A 255 -1.85 6.47 -10.10
N TYR A 256 -2.35 5.48 -9.37
CA TYR A 256 -2.87 4.26 -9.99
C TYR A 256 -4.15 4.48 -10.79
N THR A 257 -4.95 5.53 -10.49
CA THR A 257 -6.10 5.90 -11.31
C THR A 257 -5.66 6.37 -12.71
N ILE A 258 -4.61 7.19 -12.79
CA ILE A 258 -4.03 7.60 -14.08
C ILE A 258 -3.55 6.39 -14.88
N VAL A 259 -2.80 5.49 -14.23
CA VAL A 259 -2.29 4.26 -14.87
C VAL A 259 -3.42 3.41 -15.44
N ALA A 260 -4.49 3.21 -14.67
CA ALA A 260 -5.62 2.40 -15.09
C ALA A 260 -6.40 3.05 -16.25
N LEU A 261 -6.69 4.36 -16.17
CA LEU A 261 -7.43 5.08 -17.20
C LEU A 261 -6.70 5.05 -18.54
N ILE A 262 -5.44 5.50 -18.57
CA ILE A 262 -4.66 5.55 -19.80
C ILE A 262 -4.42 4.14 -20.35
N GLY A 263 -4.01 3.20 -19.51
CA GLY A 263 -3.71 1.85 -19.97
C GLY A 263 -4.94 1.07 -20.45
N CYS A 264 -6.11 1.24 -19.82
CA CYS A 264 -7.36 0.63 -20.30
C CYS A 264 -7.84 1.27 -21.60
N ALA A 265 -7.75 2.60 -21.75
CA ALA A 265 -8.13 3.28 -22.96
C ALA A 265 -7.25 2.81 -24.15
N LYS A 266 -5.94 2.76 -23.97
CA LYS A 266 -4.98 2.26 -24.97
C LYS A 266 -5.20 0.79 -25.37
N ALA A 267 -5.79 -0.02 -24.50
CA ALA A 267 -6.09 -1.41 -24.76
C ALA A 267 -7.42 -1.64 -25.49
N ILE A 268 -8.20 -0.62 -25.80
CA ILE A 268 -9.50 -0.74 -26.49
C ILE A 268 -9.26 -1.31 -27.90
N PRO A 269 -10.01 -2.37 -28.32
CA PRO A 269 -9.92 -2.90 -29.67
C PRO A 269 -10.76 -2.08 -30.67
N ASP A 270 -10.14 -1.40 -31.60
CA ASP A 270 -10.83 -0.49 -32.57
C ASP A 270 -11.79 -1.22 -33.50
N GLU A 271 -11.51 -2.47 -33.83
CA GLU A 271 -12.27 -3.25 -34.82
C GLU A 271 -13.23 -4.28 -34.22
N TYR A 272 -13.57 -4.17 -32.92
CA TYR A 272 -14.37 -5.18 -32.25
C TYR A 272 -15.58 -4.60 -31.49
N GLY A 273 -16.73 -5.25 -31.65
CA GLY A 273 -17.93 -4.97 -30.86
C GLY A 273 -18.49 -3.56 -31.06
N TYR A 274 -18.61 -2.81 -29.94
CA TYR A 274 -19.12 -1.43 -29.95
C TYR A 274 -18.22 -0.50 -30.79
N PHE A 275 -16.90 -0.65 -30.64
CA PHE A 275 -15.92 0.22 -31.28
C PHE A 275 -15.82 0.03 -32.79
N ALA A 276 -16.10 -1.18 -33.29
CA ALA A 276 -16.21 -1.42 -34.74
C ALA A 276 -17.33 -0.57 -35.42
N LYS A 277 -18.37 -0.23 -34.66
CA LYS A 277 -19.48 0.61 -35.13
C LYS A 277 -19.25 2.10 -34.84
N HIS A 278 -18.29 2.44 -33.99
CA HIS A 278 -17.96 3.79 -33.55
C HIS A 278 -16.45 4.03 -33.63
N PRO A 279 -15.86 4.16 -34.84
CA PRO A 279 -14.42 4.14 -35.05
C PRO A 279 -13.66 5.29 -34.36
N THR A 280 -14.34 6.43 -34.11
CA THR A 280 -13.73 7.56 -33.38
C THR A 280 -13.81 7.45 -31.85
N ALA A 281 -14.53 6.45 -31.33
CA ALA A 281 -14.79 6.37 -29.90
C ALA A 281 -13.53 5.95 -29.10
N SER A 282 -12.69 5.06 -29.62
CA SER A 282 -11.46 4.64 -28.95
C SER A 282 -10.44 5.79 -28.89
N GLU A 283 -10.25 6.53 -29.98
CA GLU A 283 -9.41 7.73 -30.03
C GLU A 283 -9.89 8.80 -29.06
N THR A 284 -11.22 9.07 -29.06
CA THR A 284 -11.83 9.99 -28.10
C THR A 284 -11.56 9.59 -26.66
N LEU A 285 -11.72 8.30 -26.32
CA LEU A 285 -11.46 7.82 -24.97
C LEU A 285 -9.98 7.89 -24.57
N ASN A 286 -9.05 7.66 -25.51
CA ASN A 286 -7.62 7.86 -25.28
C ASN A 286 -7.31 9.33 -24.94
N VAL A 287 -7.82 10.27 -25.70
CA VAL A 287 -7.65 11.70 -25.44
C VAL A 287 -8.27 12.08 -24.09
N VAL A 288 -9.48 11.64 -23.81
CA VAL A 288 -10.16 11.91 -22.52
C VAL A 288 -9.36 11.32 -21.35
N ALA A 289 -8.89 10.08 -21.47
CA ALA A 289 -8.09 9.43 -20.42
C ALA A 289 -6.78 10.19 -20.15
N LEU A 290 -6.10 10.65 -21.20
CA LEU A 290 -4.89 11.46 -21.08
C LEU A 290 -5.17 12.79 -20.36
N TRP A 291 -6.20 13.53 -20.76
CA TRP A 291 -6.52 14.82 -20.12
C TRP A 291 -6.96 14.69 -18.67
N ILE A 292 -7.74 13.65 -18.33
CA ILE A 292 -8.06 13.31 -16.94
C ILE A 292 -6.77 12.91 -16.20
N GLY A 293 -5.87 12.16 -16.84
CA GLY A 293 -4.57 11.79 -16.28
C GLY A 293 -3.72 13.02 -15.93
N ILE A 294 -3.61 13.99 -16.83
CA ILE A 294 -2.90 15.26 -16.60
C ILE A 294 -3.55 16.04 -15.45
N PHE A 295 -4.88 16.15 -15.44
CA PHE A 295 -5.63 16.81 -14.36
C PHE A 295 -5.35 16.20 -13.00
N LEU A 296 -5.30 14.87 -12.89
CA LEU A 296 -5.03 14.16 -11.66
C LEU A 296 -3.53 14.18 -11.28
N TRP A 297 -2.64 14.36 -12.24
CA TRP A 297 -1.20 14.29 -12.00
C TRP A 297 -0.72 15.39 -11.03
N LEU A 298 -1.17 16.63 -11.20
CA LEU A 298 -0.79 17.72 -10.30
C LEU A 298 -1.33 17.51 -8.87
N PHE A 299 -2.53 16.92 -8.74
CA PHE A 299 -3.07 16.54 -7.45
C PHE A 299 -2.23 15.43 -6.79
N THR A 300 -1.79 14.44 -7.58
CA THR A 300 -0.86 13.39 -7.11
C THR A 300 0.45 14.00 -6.63
N PHE A 301 1.02 14.94 -7.41
CA PHE A 301 2.23 15.66 -7.05
C PHE A 301 2.05 16.49 -5.76
N TRP A 302 0.91 17.14 -5.59
CA TRP A 302 0.60 17.90 -4.39
C TRP A 302 0.59 17.03 -3.14
N LEU A 303 -0.06 15.86 -3.19
CA LEU A 303 -0.04 14.87 -2.10
C LEU A 303 1.38 14.38 -1.81
N PHE A 304 2.15 14.06 -2.86
CA PHE A 304 3.55 13.67 -2.75
C PHE A 304 4.40 14.77 -2.10
N ALA A 305 4.24 16.02 -2.54
CA ALA A 305 5.01 17.15 -2.02
C ALA A 305 4.72 17.39 -0.53
N ILE A 306 3.45 17.31 -0.11
CA ILE A 306 3.09 17.39 1.31
C ILE A 306 3.77 16.29 2.11
N ALA A 307 3.68 15.03 1.65
CA ALA A 307 4.32 13.91 2.31
C ALA A 307 5.84 14.10 2.38
N LEU A 308 6.49 14.55 1.30
CA LEU A 308 7.93 14.80 1.25
C LEU A 308 8.34 15.93 2.22
N VAL A 309 7.66 17.08 2.16
CA VAL A 309 7.96 18.24 3.02
C VAL A 309 7.75 17.91 4.50
N ALA A 310 6.77 17.06 4.82
CA ALA A 310 6.54 16.57 6.19
C ALA A 310 7.75 15.85 6.79
N HIS A 311 8.68 15.34 5.96
CA HIS A 311 9.90 14.67 6.39
C HIS A 311 11.12 15.60 6.51
N LEU A 312 11.12 16.78 5.85
CA LEU A 312 12.27 17.71 5.85
C LEU A 312 12.73 18.14 7.26
N PRO A 313 11.85 18.43 8.23
CA PRO A 313 12.28 18.82 9.58
C PRO A 313 13.05 17.73 10.31
N ILE A 314 12.94 16.48 9.88
CA ILE A 314 13.62 15.33 10.47
C ILE A 314 15.07 15.24 9.97
N LEU A 315 15.31 15.73 8.74
CA LEU A 315 16.63 15.74 8.10
C LEU A 315 17.51 16.91 8.53
N ILE A 316 16.90 17.98 9.12
CA ILE A 316 17.61 19.17 9.59
C ILE A 316 17.96 18.98 11.07
N PRO A 317 19.25 18.84 11.42
CA PRO A 317 19.66 18.78 12.83
C PRO A 317 19.25 20.08 13.54
N LYS A 318 18.44 20.01 14.58
CA LYS A 318 18.20 21.17 15.45
C LYS A 318 19.43 21.36 16.33
N CYS A 319 19.98 22.57 16.32
CA CYS A 319 21.09 23.00 17.17
C CYS A 319 20.76 23.11 18.66
N ASP A 320 19.56 22.77 19.10
CA ASP A 320 19.12 22.96 20.47
C ASP A 320 19.10 21.65 21.26
N ASN A 321 19.88 21.58 22.32
CA ASN A 321 20.09 20.42 23.19
C ASN A 321 18.91 20.10 24.13
N SER A 322 17.78 20.74 23.99
CA SER A 322 16.63 20.59 24.88
C SER A 322 15.44 19.98 24.17
N MET A 323 15.48 18.74 23.94
CA MET A 323 14.40 17.73 23.92
C MET A 323 14.92 16.48 23.19
N SER A 324 14.76 15.36 23.83
CA SER A 324 14.95 14.03 23.22
C SER A 324 14.26 14.02 21.85
N GLN A 325 15.01 14.27 20.77
CA GLN A 325 14.56 14.00 19.42
C GLN A 325 14.23 12.52 19.40
N SER A 326 12.97 12.17 19.28
CA SER A 326 12.54 10.84 18.92
C SER A 326 13.23 10.48 17.62
N GLN A 327 14.38 9.79 17.72
CA GLN A 327 15.09 9.30 16.54
C GLN A 327 14.13 8.46 15.75
N MET A 328 13.95 8.82 14.48
CA MET A 328 13.10 8.07 13.57
C MET A 328 13.63 6.65 13.46
N SER A 329 12.93 5.68 14.03
CA SER A 329 13.27 4.27 13.93
C SER A 329 12.54 3.67 12.75
N PHE A 330 13.17 2.71 12.05
CA PHE A 330 12.50 1.97 10.99
C PHE A 330 11.33 1.18 11.57
N ILE A 331 10.16 1.35 11.00
CA ILE A 331 8.94 0.59 11.25
C ILE A 331 8.31 0.21 9.91
N LEU A 332 7.46 -0.82 9.86
CA LEU A 332 6.84 -1.31 8.61
C LEU A 332 6.15 -0.25 7.75
N PRO A 333 5.51 0.80 8.30
CA PRO A 333 4.98 1.92 7.50
C PRO A 333 5.97 2.64 6.57
N TRP A 334 7.29 2.48 6.73
CA TRP A 334 8.27 3.03 5.78
C TRP A 334 8.08 2.49 4.36
N TRP A 335 7.67 1.23 4.21
CA TRP A 335 7.32 0.66 2.91
C TRP A 335 6.21 1.42 2.17
N ALA A 336 5.45 2.26 2.88
CA ALA A 336 4.47 3.15 2.27
C ALA A 336 5.10 4.25 1.39
N ILE A 337 6.40 4.51 1.52
CA ILE A 337 7.12 5.43 0.64
C ILE A 337 7.24 4.85 -0.78
N ILE A 338 7.33 3.54 -0.93
CA ILE A 338 7.68 2.90 -2.20
C ILE A 338 6.46 2.72 -3.10
N PHE A 339 5.49 1.89 -2.68
CA PHE A 339 4.40 1.43 -3.54
C PHE A 339 3.55 2.58 -4.15
N PRO A 340 3.12 3.61 -3.39
CA PRO A 340 2.37 4.72 -3.96
C PRO A 340 3.18 5.55 -4.98
N ASN A 341 4.48 5.72 -4.72
CA ASN A 341 5.38 6.43 -5.62
C ASN A 341 5.72 5.62 -6.88
N VAL A 342 5.65 4.29 -6.85
CA VAL A 342 5.64 3.46 -8.06
C VAL A 342 4.45 3.85 -8.94
N GLY A 343 3.24 3.92 -8.38
CA GLY A 343 2.04 4.32 -9.13
C GLY A 343 2.17 5.72 -9.73
N PHE A 344 2.70 6.69 -8.97
CA PHE A 344 2.94 8.05 -9.45
C PHE A 344 3.98 8.09 -10.57
N THR A 345 5.06 7.32 -10.46
CA THR A 345 6.11 7.25 -11.49
C THR A 345 5.58 6.61 -12.77
N ILE A 346 4.84 5.48 -12.68
CA ILE A 346 4.23 4.84 -13.86
C ILE A 346 3.19 5.78 -14.51
N ALA A 347 2.41 6.51 -13.72
CA ALA A 347 1.49 7.53 -14.24
C ALA A 347 2.24 8.60 -15.07
N THR A 348 3.40 9.05 -14.58
CA THR A 348 4.25 10.01 -15.30
C THR A 348 4.81 9.39 -16.59
N ILE A 349 5.22 8.12 -16.56
CA ILE A 349 5.65 7.38 -17.76
C ILE A 349 4.53 7.36 -18.80
N ARG A 350 3.31 6.96 -18.41
CA ARG A 350 2.15 6.87 -19.33
C ARG A 350 1.81 8.19 -19.97
N ILE A 351 1.80 9.29 -19.19
CA ILE A 351 1.57 10.64 -19.74
C ILE A 351 2.71 11.03 -20.70
N GLY A 352 3.95 10.71 -20.37
CA GLY A 352 5.10 10.98 -21.22
C GLY A 352 5.07 10.23 -22.55
N GLU A 353 4.63 8.96 -22.53
CA GLU A 353 4.43 8.12 -23.72
C GLU A 353 3.33 8.69 -24.62
N GLU A 354 2.16 9.05 -24.08
CA GLU A 354 1.04 9.58 -24.85
C GLU A 354 1.32 10.98 -25.43
N LEU A 355 2.11 11.80 -24.76
CA LEU A 355 2.54 13.12 -25.23
C LEU A 355 3.82 13.07 -26.08
N GLU A 356 4.42 11.89 -26.29
CA GLU A 356 5.70 11.69 -26.98
C GLU A 356 6.80 12.64 -26.45
N SER A 357 6.77 12.94 -25.14
CA SER A 357 7.63 13.93 -24.52
C SER A 357 8.88 13.32 -23.89
N ASN A 358 10.03 13.55 -24.53
CA ASN A 358 11.32 13.13 -24.01
C ASN A 358 11.65 13.80 -22.64
N ALA A 359 11.21 15.02 -22.41
CA ALA A 359 11.40 15.71 -21.14
C ALA A 359 10.69 14.98 -19.99
N ILE A 360 9.43 14.57 -20.20
CA ILE A 360 8.66 13.81 -19.21
C ILE A 360 9.28 12.42 -19.02
N ALA A 361 9.75 11.78 -20.08
CA ALA A 361 10.44 10.49 -20.00
C ALA A 361 11.70 10.56 -19.10
N TRP A 362 12.49 11.63 -19.20
CA TRP A 362 13.64 11.87 -18.31
C TRP A 362 13.22 12.10 -16.85
N VAL A 363 12.17 12.91 -16.63
CA VAL A 363 11.62 13.09 -15.27
C VAL A 363 11.20 11.75 -14.69
N ALA A 364 10.46 10.93 -15.43
CA ALA A 364 10.04 9.60 -14.99
C ALA A 364 11.22 8.66 -14.71
N THR A 365 12.30 8.74 -15.50
CA THR A 365 13.51 7.95 -15.26
C THR A 365 14.20 8.37 -13.96
N VAL A 366 14.30 9.68 -13.68
CA VAL A 366 14.84 10.17 -12.39
C VAL A 366 13.96 9.72 -11.23
N MET A 367 12.62 9.81 -11.37
CA MET A 367 11.69 9.29 -10.36
C MET A 367 11.90 7.79 -10.12
N THR A 368 12.11 6.99 -11.18
CA THR A 368 12.43 5.56 -11.06
C THR A 368 13.68 5.31 -10.25
N MET A 369 14.77 6.06 -10.53
CA MET A 369 16.03 5.95 -9.78
C MET A 369 15.84 6.26 -8.29
N LEU A 370 15.07 7.30 -7.97
CA LEU A 370 14.80 7.70 -6.59
C LEU A 370 13.96 6.65 -5.84
N VAL A 371 12.92 6.11 -6.49
CA VAL A 371 12.09 5.04 -5.91
C VAL A 371 12.90 3.77 -5.70
N PHE A 372 13.77 3.40 -6.65
CA PHE A 372 14.65 2.25 -6.53
C PHE A 372 15.67 2.41 -5.40
N ALA A 373 16.27 3.59 -5.26
CA ALA A 373 17.19 3.90 -4.17
C ALA A 373 16.49 3.85 -2.80
N ALA A 374 15.28 4.40 -2.71
CA ALA A 374 14.47 4.33 -1.50
C ALA A 374 14.10 2.87 -1.15
N TRP A 375 13.76 2.04 -2.14
CA TRP A 375 13.49 0.61 -1.95
C TRP A 375 14.71 -0.14 -1.40
N LEU A 376 15.90 0.11 -1.94
CA LEU A 376 17.15 -0.48 -1.42
C LEU A 376 17.41 -0.06 0.03
N MET A 377 17.17 1.21 0.37
CA MET A 377 17.30 1.73 1.72
C MET A 377 16.32 1.04 2.67
N ASP A 378 15.05 0.94 2.29
CA ASP A 378 14.01 0.29 3.11
C ASP A 378 14.31 -1.20 3.30
N LEU A 379 14.77 -1.89 2.26
CA LEU A 379 15.17 -3.30 2.35
C LEU A 379 16.33 -3.48 3.33
N PHE A 380 17.36 -2.63 3.24
CA PHE A 380 18.48 -2.66 4.17
C PHE A 380 18.05 -2.40 5.62
N LEU A 381 17.23 -1.37 5.85
CA LEU A 381 16.72 -1.01 7.17
C LEU A 381 15.82 -2.10 7.75
N HIS A 382 15.00 -2.73 6.91
CA HIS A 382 14.13 -3.84 7.31
C HIS A 382 14.96 -5.04 7.78
N ILE A 383 15.95 -5.46 6.97
CA ILE A 383 16.88 -6.56 7.33
C ILE A 383 17.62 -6.22 8.64
N LYS A 384 18.16 -5.00 8.77
CA LYS A 384 18.82 -4.55 10.00
C LYS A 384 17.91 -4.63 11.21
N SER A 385 16.63 -4.23 11.06
CA SER A 385 15.63 -4.26 12.14
C SER A 385 15.28 -5.68 12.57
N ILE A 386 15.27 -6.64 11.65
CA ILE A 386 15.10 -8.07 11.95
C ILE A 386 16.26 -8.55 12.82
N PHE A 387 17.50 -8.29 12.41
CA PHE A 387 18.68 -8.68 13.19
C PHE A 387 18.73 -8.02 14.58
N GLN A 388 18.23 -6.81 14.71
CA GLN A 388 18.13 -6.10 16.00
C GLN A 388 16.93 -6.54 16.84
N ARG A 389 16.13 -7.52 16.40
CA ARG A 389 14.89 -7.99 17.05
C ARG A 389 13.87 -6.88 17.35
N ARG A 390 13.87 -5.80 16.57
CA ARG A 390 12.97 -4.64 16.78
C ARG A 390 11.61 -4.82 16.12
N ILE A 391 11.51 -5.57 15.03
CA ILE A 391 10.29 -5.74 14.23
C ILE A 391 9.76 -7.17 14.26
N MET A 392 10.58 -8.17 14.53
CA MET A 392 10.16 -9.57 14.68
C MET A 392 10.21 -10.02 16.13
#